data_71e86f91e41faf4952ef1ff776a913f4
#
_entry.id   71e86f91e41faf4952ef1ff776a913f4
#
_cell.length_a   1.000
_cell.length_b   1.000
_cell.length_c   1.000
_cell.angle_alpha   90.00
_cell.angle_beta   90.00
_cell.angle_gamma   90.00
#
_symmetry.space_group_name_H-M   'P 1'
#
loop_
_entity.id
_entity.type
_entity.pdbx_description
1 polymer ?
#
loop_
_entity_poly.entity_id
_entity_poly.type
_entity_poly.pdbx_seq_one_letter_code
_entity_poly.pdbx_strand_id
1 'polypeptide(L)'
;RVYCHVRMDTSKDHLLPYARRDDFHVGRATELTGRDRRLYRLLEILPGAASWTTLIAVVLASIYAPFFAAYFIIAFAMYWLLKTAFLSWHLRYNWKRLRHHMQLDWKALIERFTYEHMYHVVILPFYNEPEEVVDATLSSLAAINYDKQSVIVVLAAEARAGAPAQTLAANMKAKWGDTFGYFLVTTHPSDIVGEV
;
A
#
# COMPACT_ATOMS: atom_id res chain seq x y z
N ARG A 1 -21.12 -15.79 -21.03
CA ARG A 1 -21.45 -16.15 -19.61
C ARG A 1 -20.44 -17.20 -19.19
N VAL A 2 -19.39 -16.80 -18.48
CA VAL A 2 -18.45 -17.72 -17.85
C VAL A 2 -18.78 -17.68 -16.36
N TYR A 3 -19.48 -18.72 -15.88
CA TYR A 3 -19.69 -18.93 -14.45
C TYR A 3 -18.41 -19.52 -13.86
N CYS A 4 -17.68 -18.72 -13.10
CA CYS A 4 -16.61 -19.24 -12.26
C CYS A 4 -17.25 -19.76 -10.95
N HIS A 5 -17.66 -21.03 -10.94
CA HIS A 5 -18.00 -21.73 -9.71
C HIS A 5 -16.71 -22.09 -8.98
N VAL A 6 -16.28 -21.23 -8.09
CA VAL A 6 -15.23 -21.61 -7.11
C VAL A 6 -15.91 -22.48 -6.05
N ARG A 7 -15.83 -23.79 -6.21
CA ARG A 7 -16.18 -24.75 -5.17
C ARG A 7 -15.03 -24.73 -4.17
N MET A 8 -15.22 -24.11 -3.02
CA MET A 8 -14.28 -24.22 -1.92
C MET A 8 -14.37 -25.61 -1.32
N ASP A 9 -13.45 -26.48 -1.71
CA ASP A 9 -13.21 -27.76 -1.05
C ASP A 9 -12.30 -27.49 0.15
N THR A 10 -12.85 -27.67 1.36
CA THR A 10 -12.16 -27.41 2.63
C THR A 10 -11.22 -28.52 3.08
N SER A 11 -10.95 -29.49 2.25
CA SER A 11 -10.05 -30.58 2.55
C SER A 11 -8.85 -30.59 1.61
N LYS A 12 -7.67 -30.30 2.16
CA LYS A 12 -6.30 -30.43 1.61
C LYS A 12 -5.77 -29.24 0.81
N ASP A 13 -4.72 -28.67 1.32
CA ASP A 13 -3.51 -28.07 0.72
C ASP A 13 -3.42 -28.01 -0.83
N HIS A 14 -4.44 -27.51 -1.50
CA HIS A 14 -4.29 -27.04 -2.85
C HIS A 14 -3.93 -25.54 -2.81
N LEU A 15 -2.71 -25.26 -2.38
CA LEU A 15 -2.00 -24.08 -2.87
C LEU A 15 -2.23 -24.04 -4.38
N LEU A 16 -2.80 -22.97 -4.85
CA LEU A 16 -3.04 -22.72 -6.27
C LEU A 16 -1.77 -23.13 -7.04
N PRO A 17 -1.87 -23.81 -8.20
CA PRO A 17 -0.71 -24.31 -8.94
C PRO A 17 0.27 -23.23 -9.40
N TYR A 18 0.00 -21.97 -9.08
CA TYR A 18 0.82 -20.79 -9.36
C TYR A 18 1.82 -20.42 -8.28
N ALA A 19 1.66 -20.96 -7.07
CA ALA A 19 2.53 -20.59 -5.96
C ALA A 19 3.65 -21.62 -5.78
N ARG A 20 4.56 -21.72 -6.76
CA ARG A 20 5.87 -22.23 -6.41
C ARG A 20 6.54 -21.21 -5.49
N ARG A 21 7.16 -21.69 -4.43
CA ARG A 21 7.91 -20.85 -3.48
C ARG A 21 8.96 -19.97 -4.18
N ASP A 22 9.44 -20.42 -5.32
CA ASP A 22 10.40 -19.73 -6.19
C ASP A 22 9.78 -18.52 -6.92
N ASP A 23 8.44 -18.47 -7.09
CA ASP A 23 7.74 -17.39 -7.77
C ASP A 23 7.60 -16.14 -6.87
N PHE A 24 7.81 -16.28 -5.57
CA PHE A 24 7.77 -15.19 -4.57
C PHE A 24 9.15 -14.61 -4.23
N HIS A 25 10.16 -14.93 -5.02
CA HIS A 25 11.48 -14.37 -4.82
C HIS A 25 11.49 -12.87 -5.13
N VAL A 26 11.52 -12.05 -4.11
CA VAL A 26 11.77 -10.62 -4.25
C VAL A 26 13.28 -10.41 -4.32
N GLY A 27 13.81 -10.08 -5.50
CA GLY A 27 15.24 -9.86 -5.70
C GLY A 27 15.78 -8.75 -4.82
N ARG A 28 16.83 -9.01 -4.05
CA ARG A 28 17.55 -8.00 -3.28
C ARG A 28 18.66 -7.38 -4.10
N ALA A 29 18.93 -6.11 -3.87
CA ALA A 29 20.07 -5.42 -4.47
C ALA A 29 21.43 -6.12 -4.20
N THR A 30 21.52 -6.83 -3.06
CA THR A 30 22.70 -7.61 -2.66
C THR A 30 22.92 -8.87 -3.51
N GLU A 31 21.88 -9.38 -4.16
CA GLU A 31 21.92 -10.58 -5.00
C GLU A 31 22.34 -10.29 -6.44
N LEU A 32 22.30 -9.00 -6.83
CA LEU A 32 22.77 -8.57 -8.14
C LEU A 32 24.28 -8.83 -8.27
N THR A 33 24.68 -9.39 -9.41
CA THR A 33 26.08 -9.72 -9.70
C THR A 33 26.57 -9.04 -10.98
N GLY A 34 27.88 -8.96 -11.16
CA GLY A 34 28.49 -8.53 -12.40
C GLY A 34 28.12 -7.11 -12.83
N ARG A 35 27.60 -6.96 -14.05
CA ARG A 35 27.25 -5.67 -14.67
C ARG A 35 26.05 -5.02 -14.00
N ASP A 36 25.04 -5.80 -13.61
CA ASP A 36 23.80 -5.29 -13.04
C ASP A 36 24.04 -4.70 -11.64
N ARG A 37 24.90 -5.32 -10.83
CA ARG A 37 25.32 -4.76 -9.54
C ARG A 37 26.03 -3.42 -9.72
N ARG A 38 26.90 -3.29 -10.72
CA ARG A 38 27.62 -2.03 -10.99
C ARG A 38 26.65 -0.93 -11.44
N LEU A 39 25.72 -1.27 -12.33
CA LEU A 39 24.69 -0.33 -12.78
C LEU A 39 23.78 0.11 -11.63
N TYR A 40 23.33 -0.83 -10.80
CA TYR A 40 22.54 -0.53 -9.61
C TYR A 40 23.26 0.43 -8.68
N ARG A 41 24.53 0.15 -8.34
CA ARG A 41 25.36 1.01 -7.49
C ARG A 41 25.57 2.40 -8.10
N LEU A 42 25.77 2.49 -9.39
CA LEU A 42 25.90 3.78 -10.08
C LEU A 42 24.61 4.59 -9.98
N LEU A 43 23.46 3.95 -10.21
CA LEU A 43 22.15 4.60 -10.07
C LEU A 43 21.83 4.99 -8.63
N GLU A 44 22.26 4.22 -7.64
CA GLU A 44 22.08 4.50 -6.21
C GLU A 44 22.92 5.73 -5.77
N ILE A 45 24.15 5.85 -6.29
CA ILE A 45 25.07 6.96 -5.97
C ILE A 45 24.68 8.25 -6.71
N LEU A 46 24.13 8.14 -7.92
CA LEU A 46 23.86 9.27 -8.82
C LEU A 46 23.06 10.42 -8.18
N PRO A 47 21.95 10.19 -7.45
CA PRO A 47 21.19 11.28 -6.83
C PRO A 47 22.00 12.04 -5.78
N GLY A 48 22.76 11.33 -4.94
CA GLY A 48 23.61 11.93 -3.92
C GLY A 48 24.76 12.70 -4.55
N ALA A 49 25.44 12.12 -5.53
CA ALA A 49 26.54 12.78 -6.24
C ALA A 49 26.05 14.03 -7.00
N ALA A 50 24.89 13.95 -7.64
CA ALA A 50 24.28 15.09 -8.34
C ALA A 50 23.96 16.24 -7.37
N SER A 51 23.40 15.94 -6.20
CA SER A 51 23.10 16.94 -5.18
C SER A 51 24.37 17.65 -4.68
N TRP A 52 25.40 16.91 -4.31
CA TRP A 52 26.67 17.50 -3.88
C TRP A 52 27.36 18.29 -4.97
N THR A 53 27.37 17.77 -6.21
CA THR A 53 27.94 18.47 -7.36
C THR A 53 27.22 19.80 -7.60
N THR A 54 25.87 19.82 -7.50
CA THR A 54 25.10 21.06 -7.66
C THR A 54 25.46 22.08 -6.58
N LEU A 55 25.55 21.67 -5.30
CA LEU A 55 25.93 22.57 -4.22
C LEU A 55 27.32 23.17 -4.42
N ILE A 56 28.31 22.35 -4.76
CA ILE A 56 29.67 22.79 -5.03
C ILE A 56 29.69 23.71 -6.25
N ALA A 57 29.00 23.34 -7.33
CA ALA A 57 28.93 24.14 -8.56
C ALA A 57 28.33 25.53 -8.32
N VAL A 58 27.28 25.64 -7.49
CA VAL A 58 26.69 26.94 -7.13
C VAL A 58 27.69 27.82 -6.38
N VAL A 59 28.44 27.26 -5.41
CA VAL A 59 29.45 28.02 -4.68
C VAL A 59 30.56 28.48 -5.62
N LEU A 60 31.09 27.60 -6.45
CA LEU A 60 32.14 27.96 -7.42
C LEU A 60 31.65 28.98 -8.43
N ALA A 61 30.42 28.81 -8.95
CA ALA A 61 29.82 29.77 -9.88
C ALA A 61 29.61 31.14 -9.25
N SER A 62 29.28 31.22 -7.95
CA SER A 62 29.18 32.49 -7.22
C SER A 62 30.48 33.24 -7.15
N ILE A 63 31.63 32.52 -7.10
CA ILE A 63 32.95 33.14 -7.04
C ILE A 63 33.48 33.52 -8.41
N TYR A 64 33.36 32.61 -9.40
CA TYR A 64 34.00 32.77 -10.71
C TYR A 64 33.09 33.37 -11.79
N ALA A 65 31.76 33.23 -11.63
CA ALA A 65 30.76 33.66 -12.62
C ALA A 65 29.48 34.15 -11.92
N PRO A 66 29.54 35.27 -11.13
CA PRO A 66 28.44 35.71 -10.29
C PRO A 66 27.15 36.04 -11.05
N PHE A 67 27.25 36.58 -12.25
CA PHE A 67 26.08 36.84 -13.10
C PHE A 67 25.35 35.55 -13.48
N PHE A 68 26.09 34.49 -13.84
CA PHE A 68 25.51 33.20 -14.18
C PHE A 68 24.83 32.57 -12.97
N ALA A 69 25.44 32.63 -11.79
CA ALA A 69 24.86 32.16 -10.54
C ALA A 69 23.55 32.91 -10.20
N ALA A 70 23.52 34.24 -10.40
CA ALA A 70 22.34 35.04 -10.18
C ALA A 70 21.18 34.65 -11.11
N TYR A 71 21.43 34.48 -12.40
CA TYR A 71 20.41 34.02 -13.37
C TYR A 71 19.91 32.59 -13.02
N PHE A 72 20.82 31.71 -12.64
CA PHE A 72 20.43 30.36 -12.23
C PHE A 72 19.49 30.38 -11.01
N ILE A 73 19.81 31.17 -9.99
CA ILE A 73 18.99 31.30 -8.77
C ILE A 73 17.62 31.88 -9.11
N ILE A 74 17.56 32.91 -9.96
CA ILE A 74 16.30 33.52 -10.40
C ILE A 74 15.45 32.47 -11.16
N ALA A 75 16.04 31.77 -12.13
CA ALA A 75 15.34 30.76 -12.90
C ALA A 75 14.83 29.61 -12.02
N PHE A 76 15.65 29.17 -11.06
CA PHE A 76 15.28 28.15 -10.08
C PHE A 76 14.12 28.62 -9.18
N ALA A 77 14.19 29.84 -8.66
CA ALA A 77 13.12 30.42 -7.84
C ALA A 77 11.81 30.56 -8.63
N MET A 78 11.89 31.00 -9.87
CA MET A 78 10.74 31.10 -10.78
C MET A 78 10.12 29.73 -11.06
N TYR A 79 10.93 28.72 -11.33
CA TYR A 79 10.47 27.33 -11.52
C TYR A 79 9.69 26.84 -10.30
N TRP A 80 10.23 27.02 -9.09
CA TRP A 80 9.56 26.58 -7.85
C TRP A 80 8.29 27.37 -7.57
N LEU A 81 8.28 28.67 -7.86
CA LEU A 81 7.09 29.50 -7.72
C LEU A 81 5.95 28.99 -8.63
N LEU A 82 6.25 28.77 -9.90
CA LEU A 82 5.28 28.26 -10.86
C LEU A 82 4.80 26.85 -10.48
N LYS A 83 5.70 25.97 -10.06
CA LYS A 83 5.37 24.62 -9.61
C LYS A 83 4.47 24.66 -8.37
N THR A 84 4.76 25.52 -7.41
CA THR A 84 3.94 25.69 -6.20
C THR A 84 2.56 26.24 -6.53
N ALA A 85 2.46 27.23 -7.41
CA ALA A 85 1.20 27.77 -7.86
C ALA A 85 0.36 26.70 -8.59
N PHE A 86 0.97 25.93 -9.49
CA PHE A 86 0.33 24.83 -10.18
C PHE A 86 -0.18 23.75 -9.21
N LEU A 87 0.67 23.32 -8.26
CA LEU A 87 0.28 22.34 -7.25
C LEU A 87 -0.87 22.85 -6.37
N SER A 88 -0.81 24.10 -5.94
CA SER A 88 -1.85 24.75 -5.12
C SER A 88 -3.20 24.81 -5.86
N TRP A 89 -3.17 25.10 -7.15
CA TRP A 89 -4.36 25.07 -8.00
C TRP A 89 -4.98 23.66 -8.06
N HIS A 90 -4.17 22.64 -8.32
CA HIS A 90 -4.63 21.25 -8.37
C HIS A 90 -5.12 20.75 -7.02
N LEU A 91 -4.45 21.10 -5.93
CA LEU A 91 -4.86 20.76 -4.58
C LEU A 91 -6.23 21.35 -4.26
N ARG A 92 -6.45 22.64 -4.60
CA ARG A 92 -7.72 23.30 -4.39
C ARG A 92 -8.86 22.68 -5.21
N TYR A 93 -8.58 22.29 -6.46
CA TYR A 93 -9.54 21.59 -7.31
C TYR A 93 -9.90 20.22 -6.74
N ASN A 94 -8.90 19.43 -6.38
CA ASN A 94 -9.09 18.11 -5.80
C ASN A 94 -9.80 18.17 -4.45
N TRP A 95 -9.51 19.18 -3.64
CA TRP A 95 -10.21 19.40 -2.38
C TRP A 95 -11.71 19.66 -2.57
N LYS A 96 -12.06 20.51 -3.52
CA LYS A 96 -13.47 20.75 -3.85
C LYS A 96 -14.18 19.48 -4.32
N ARG A 97 -13.51 18.70 -5.17
CA ARG A 97 -14.01 17.41 -5.65
C ARG A 97 -14.18 16.41 -4.51
N LEU A 98 -13.18 16.30 -3.64
CA LEU A 98 -13.25 15.42 -2.46
C LEU A 98 -14.42 15.79 -1.55
N ARG A 99 -14.57 17.08 -1.22
CA ARG A 99 -15.71 17.55 -0.40
C ARG A 99 -17.06 17.25 -1.05
N HIS A 100 -17.17 17.38 -2.35
CA HIS A 100 -18.38 17.01 -3.07
C HIS A 100 -18.65 15.52 -2.95
N HIS A 101 -17.64 14.67 -3.18
CA HIS A 101 -17.78 13.22 -3.06
C HIS A 101 -18.12 12.75 -1.64
N MET A 102 -17.65 13.43 -0.61
CA MET A 102 -17.99 13.14 0.79
C MET A 102 -19.46 13.47 1.13
N GLN A 103 -20.11 14.30 0.37
CA GLN A 103 -21.51 14.67 0.57
C GLN A 103 -22.49 13.80 -0.23
N LEU A 104 -21.99 12.98 -1.15
CA LEU A 104 -22.85 12.10 -1.96
C LEU A 104 -23.29 10.89 -1.16
N ASP A 105 -24.55 10.54 -1.29
CA ASP A 105 -25.06 9.23 -0.86
C ASP A 105 -24.70 8.17 -1.91
N TRP A 106 -23.52 7.58 -1.72
CA TRP A 106 -22.99 6.55 -2.61
C TRP A 106 -23.88 5.32 -2.68
N LYS A 107 -24.56 4.98 -1.58
CA LYS A 107 -25.47 3.83 -1.54
C LYS A 107 -26.66 4.05 -2.48
N ALA A 108 -27.32 5.19 -2.37
CA ALA A 108 -28.43 5.54 -3.26
C ALA A 108 -28.01 5.66 -4.73
N LEU A 109 -26.76 6.04 -5.00
CA LEU A 109 -26.23 6.09 -6.36
C LEU A 109 -25.98 4.69 -6.93
N ILE A 110 -25.42 3.78 -6.14
CA ILE A 110 -25.12 2.40 -6.56
C ILE A 110 -26.39 1.61 -6.78
N GLU A 111 -27.43 1.82 -5.99
CA GLU A 111 -28.75 1.17 -6.15
C GLU A 111 -29.40 1.42 -7.52
N ARG A 112 -28.96 2.45 -8.25
CA ARG A 112 -29.43 2.72 -9.63
C ARG A 112 -28.81 1.83 -10.69
N PHE A 113 -27.73 1.12 -10.34
CA PHE A 113 -27.05 0.22 -11.26
C PHE A 113 -27.46 -1.21 -10.97
N THR A 114 -27.74 -1.95 -12.02
CA THR A 114 -27.96 -3.39 -11.93
C THR A 114 -26.57 -4.04 -11.80
N TYR A 115 -26.19 -4.45 -10.61
CA TYR A 115 -24.96 -5.19 -10.39
C TYR A 115 -25.29 -6.55 -9.76
N GLU A 116 -24.54 -7.57 -10.17
CA GLU A 116 -24.54 -8.87 -9.52
C GLU A 116 -23.78 -8.78 -8.18
N HIS A 117 -23.81 -9.83 -7.38
CA HIS A 117 -23.15 -9.84 -6.07
C HIS A 117 -21.69 -9.37 -6.14
N MET A 118 -21.37 -8.32 -5.41
CA MET A 118 -20.00 -7.86 -5.19
C MET A 118 -19.56 -8.18 -3.76
N TYR A 119 -18.46 -8.92 -3.64
CA TYR A 119 -17.83 -9.18 -2.36
C TYR A 119 -16.68 -8.20 -2.13
N HIS A 120 -16.63 -7.63 -0.93
CA HIS A 120 -15.51 -6.78 -0.50
C HIS A 120 -14.57 -7.59 0.38
N VAL A 121 -13.32 -7.74 -0.08
CA VAL A 121 -12.26 -8.38 0.71
C VAL A 121 -11.54 -7.30 1.49
N VAL A 122 -11.60 -7.39 2.81
CA VAL A 122 -10.90 -6.49 3.73
C VAL A 122 -9.76 -7.25 4.38
N ILE A 123 -8.55 -6.93 3.98
CA ILE A 123 -7.33 -7.56 4.52
C ILE A 123 -6.82 -6.67 5.66
N LEU A 124 -6.73 -7.23 6.85
CA LEU A 124 -6.22 -6.57 8.06
C LEU A 124 -4.90 -7.25 8.46
N PRO A 125 -3.76 -6.74 7.98
CA PRO A 125 -2.47 -7.23 8.44
C PRO A 125 -2.20 -6.72 9.85
N PHE A 126 -1.65 -7.56 10.71
CA PHE A 126 -1.21 -7.18 12.04
C PHE A 126 0.02 -7.98 12.47
N TYR A 127 0.85 -7.37 13.31
CA TYR A 127 2.07 -7.96 13.83
C TYR A 127 2.05 -8.08 15.36
N ASN A 128 2.01 -6.97 16.04
CA ASN A 128 2.09 -6.90 17.50
C ASN A 128 1.12 -5.84 18.08
N GLU A 129 0.06 -5.56 17.31
CA GLU A 129 -0.97 -4.64 17.75
C GLU A 129 -1.73 -5.23 18.93
N PRO A 130 -2.07 -4.39 19.94
CA PRO A 130 -2.89 -4.81 21.06
C PRO A 130 -4.31 -5.19 20.63
N GLU A 131 -4.93 -6.08 21.40
CA GLU A 131 -6.26 -6.61 21.11
C GLU A 131 -7.31 -5.52 20.91
N GLU A 132 -7.23 -4.43 21.68
CA GLU A 132 -8.17 -3.31 21.63
C GLU A 132 -8.15 -2.61 20.26
N VAL A 133 -7.00 -2.54 19.61
CA VAL A 133 -6.86 -1.90 18.29
C VAL A 133 -7.50 -2.76 17.21
N VAL A 134 -7.24 -4.05 17.23
CA VAL A 134 -7.82 -5.00 16.27
C VAL A 134 -9.33 -5.09 16.46
N ASP A 135 -9.78 -5.17 17.70
CA ASP A 135 -11.20 -5.22 18.05
C ASP A 135 -11.94 -3.93 17.65
N ALA A 136 -11.37 -2.76 17.92
CA ALA A 136 -11.94 -1.48 17.51
C ALA A 136 -12.06 -1.37 15.98
N THR A 137 -11.09 -1.90 15.25
CA THR A 137 -11.11 -1.94 13.77
C THR A 137 -12.25 -2.83 13.27
N LEU A 138 -12.39 -4.03 13.82
CA LEU A 138 -13.46 -4.96 13.46
C LEU A 138 -14.84 -4.42 13.87
N SER A 139 -14.95 -3.79 15.02
CA SER A 139 -16.17 -3.11 15.48
C SER A 139 -16.58 -1.99 14.52
N SER A 140 -15.62 -1.17 14.09
CA SER A 140 -15.87 -0.11 13.11
C SER A 140 -16.32 -0.68 11.78
N LEU A 141 -15.71 -1.78 11.34
CA LEU A 141 -16.11 -2.49 10.12
C LEU A 141 -17.51 -3.09 10.25
N ALA A 142 -17.87 -3.62 11.41
CA ALA A 142 -19.23 -4.13 11.68
C ALA A 142 -20.29 -3.01 11.71
N ALA A 143 -19.89 -1.77 11.98
CA ALA A 143 -20.78 -0.62 12.03
C ALA A 143 -21.02 0.03 10.65
N ILE A 144 -20.35 -0.39 9.59
CA ILE A 144 -20.55 0.19 8.26
C ILE A 144 -21.97 -0.02 7.73
N ASN A 145 -22.45 0.93 6.94
CA ASN A 145 -23.75 0.84 6.27
C ASN A 145 -23.63 0.05 4.95
N TYR A 146 -23.25 -1.22 5.04
CA TYR A 146 -23.12 -2.14 3.92
C TYR A 146 -23.56 -3.55 4.36
N ASP A 147 -23.95 -4.39 3.41
CA ASP A 147 -24.31 -5.79 3.70
C ASP A 147 -23.08 -6.57 4.18
N LYS A 148 -23.09 -6.99 5.46
CA LYS A 148 -21.98 -7.70 6.08
C LYS A 148 -21.76 -9.09 5.48
N GLN A 149 -22.82 -9.70 4.91
CA GLN A 149 -22.71 -11.01 4.26
C GLN A 149 -21.91 -10.93 2.96
N SER A 150 -21.79 -9.75 2.40
CA SER A 150 -20.93 -9.47 1.23
C SER A 150 -19.51 -9.02 1.60
N VAL A 151 -19.15 -9.04 2.89
CA VAL A 151 -17.81 -8.69 3.36
C VAL A 151 -17.04 -9.95 3.74
N ILE A 152 -15.85 -10.08 3.17
CA ILE A 152 -14.87 -11.13 3.48
C ILE A 152 -13.75 -10.47 4.29
N VAL A 153 -13.62 -10.80 5.55
CA VAL A 153 -12.54 -10.31 6.40
C VAL A 153 -11.39 -11.32 6.39
N VAL A 154 -10.20 -10.85 6.10
CA VAL A 154 -8.96 -11.64 6.16
C VAL A 154 -8.06 -11.02 7.22
N LEU A 155 -7.97 -11.66 8.37
CA LEU A 155 -7.06 -11.26 9.43
C LEU A 155 -5.71 -11.94 9.21
N ALA A 156 -4.71 -11.16 8.76
CA ALA A 156 -3.41 -11.66 8.34
C ALA A 156 -2.37 -11.41 9.44
N ALA A 157 -2.06 -12.46 10.20
CA ALA A 157 -1.04 -12.43 11.25
C ALA A 157 0.34 -12.68 10.65
N GLU A 158 1.35 -11.94 11.10
CA GLU A 158 2.73 -12.26 10.74
C GLU A 158 3.26 -13.45 11.55
N ALA A 159 3.93 -14.39 10.89
CA ALA A 159 4.54 -15.55 11.56
C ALA A 159 5.60 -15.12 12.60
N ARG A 160 6.30 -14.01 12.36
CA ARG A 160 7.30 -13.44 13.28
C ARG A 160 6.71 -12.99 14.62
N ALA A 161 5.42 -12.67 14.67
CA ALA A 161 4.74 -12.29 15.90
C ALA A 161 4.46 -13.48 16.84
N GLY A 162 4.61 -14.69 16.36
CA GLY A 162 4.55 -15.92 17.16
C GLY A 162 3.15 -16.27 17.70
N ALA A 163 3.15 -17.06 18.78
CA ALA A 163 1.93 -17.58 19.39
C ALA A 163 0.92 -16.52 19.89
N PRO A 164 1.35 -15.37 20.45
CA PRO A 164 0.39 -14.35 20.88
C PRO A 164 -0.50 -13.84 19.75
N ALA A 165 0.06 -13.58 18.57
CA ALA A 165 -0.71 -13.12 17.41
C ALA A 165 -1.70 -14.18 16.91
N GLN A 166 -1.31 -15.45 16.94
CA GLN A 166 -2.20 -16.56 16.57
C GLN A 166 -3.37 -16.70 17.55
N THR A 167 -3.10 -16.54 18.86
CA THR A 167 -4.13 -16.56 19.90
C THR A 167 -5.10 -15.39 19.73
N LEU A 168 -4.57 -14.19 19.49
CA LEU A 168 -5.38 -13.00 19.22
C LEU A 168 -6.26 -13.21 17.98
N ALA A 169 -5.69 -13.72 16.88
CA ALA A 169 -6.45 -14.00 15.66
C ALA A 169 -7.58 -15.01 15.90
N ALA A 170 -7.34 -16.06 16.71
CA ALA A 170 -8.35 -17.04 17.07
C ALA A 170 -9.47 -16.41 17.92
N ASN A 171 -9.13 -15.57 18.90
CA ASN A 171 -10.09 -14.85 19.73
C ASN A 171 -10.97 -13.91 18.89
N MET A 172 -10.36 -13.15 17.97
CA MET A 172 -11.08 -12.27 17.07
C MET A 172 -12.01 -13.05 16.13
N LYS A 173 -11.56 -14.20 15.63
CA LYS A 173 -12.41 -15.08 14.83
C LYS A 173 -13.58 -15.63 15.62
N ALA A 174 -13.38 -16.01 16.89
CA ALA A 174 -14.45 -16.49 17.77
C ALA A 174 -15.48 -15.38 18.07
N LYS A 175 -15.02 -14.13 18.21
CA LYS A 175 -15.88 -12.99 18.52
C LYS A 175 -16.63 -12.45 17.30
N TRP A 176 -16.00 -12.35 16.16
CA TRP A 176 -16.49 -11.63 14.98
C TRP A 176 -16.83 -12.53 13.77
N GLY A 177 -16.53 -13.82 13.86
CA GLY A 177 -16.64 -14.76 12.73
C GLY A 177 -18.01 -14.80 12.11
N ASP A 178 -19.07 -14.76 12.92
CA ASP A 178 -20.46 -14.84 12.46
C ASP A 178 -21.05 -13.47 12.01
N THR A 179 -20.29 -12.38 12.21
CA THR A 179 -20.75 -11.04 11.86
C THR A 179 -20.62 -10.77 10.37
N PHE A 180 -19.63 -11.37 9.71
CA PHE A 180 -19.30 -11.16 8.31
C PHE A 180 -19.60 -12.40 7.48
N GLY A 181 -19.76 -12.24 6.16
CA GLY A 181 -20.01 -13.38 5.27
C GLY A 181 -18.90 -14.44 5.35
N TYR A 182 -17.66 -14.01 5.40
CA TYR A 182 -16.50 -14.89 5.65
C TYR A 182 -15.49 -14.17 6.57
N PHE A 183 -14.95 -14.94 7.51
CA PHE A 183 -13.85 -14.49 8.38
C PHE A 183 -12.70 -15.49 8.30
N LEU A 184 -11.64 -15.10 7.61
CA LEU A 184 -10.46 -15.91 7.39
C LEU A 184 -9.31 -15.42 8.25
N VAL A 185 -8.56 -16.37 8.81
CA VAL A 185 -7.29 -16.09 9.49
C VAL A 185 -6.18 -16.70 8.63
N THR A 186 -5.22 -15.87 8.25
CA THR A 186 -4.05 -16.29 7.49
C THR A 186 -2.78 -15.93 8.23
N THR A 187 -1.72 -16.67 7.97
CA THR A 187 -0.39 -16.37 8.52
C THR A 187 0.56 -16.07 7.37
N HIS A 188 1.15 -14.88 7.42
CA HIS A 188 2.19 -14.48 6.47
C HIS A 188 3.53 -15.13 6.88
N PRO A 189 4.18 -15.91 6.00
CA PRO A 189 5.42 -16.59 6.33
C PRO A 189 6.55 -15.59 6.58
N SER A 190 7.45 -15.93 7.51
CA SER A 190 8.63 -15.09 7.84
C SER A 190 9.85 -15.37 6.96
N ASP A 191 9.76 -16.39 6.09
CA ASP A 191 10.87 -16.92 5.30
C ASP A 191 10.78 -16.63 3.79
N ILE A 192 9.98 -15.62 3.42
CA ILE A 192 9.90 -15.19 2.02
C ILE A 192 11.22 -14.49 1.66
N VAL A 193 11.91 -15.06 0.68
CA VAL A 193 13.19 -14.55 0.22
C VAL A 193 13.01 -13.16 -0.40
N GLY A 194 13.74 -12.17 0.12
CA GLY A 194 13.67 -10.79 -0.37
C GLY A 194 12.80 -9.85 0.46
N GLU A 195 11.96 -10.35 1.34
CA GLU A 195 11.27 -9.53 2.34
C GLU A 195 12.19 -9.23 3.53
N VAL A 196 12.07 -8.02 4.10
CA VAL A 196 12.91 -7.53 5.22
C VAL A 196 12.22 -7.81 6.54
#